data_c3dee84e17139420cdeeb043cc41c967
#
_entry.id   c3dee84e17139420cdeeb043cc41c967
#
_cell.length_a   1.000
_cell.length_b   1.000
_cell.length_c   1.000
_cell.angle_alpha   90.00
_cell.angle_beta   90.00
_cell.angle_gamma   90.00
#
_symmetry.space_group_name_H-M   'P 1'
#
loop_
_entity.id
_entity.type
_entity.pdbx_description
1 polymer ?
#
loop_
_entity_poly.entity_id
_entity_poly.type
_entity_poly.pdbx_seq_one_letter_code
_entity_poly.pdbx_strand_id
1 'polypeptide(L)'
;MRVDTHHTRSSGFTLIELMMVIVIIMIMVTLAMPNVMKATQHQPTIQATQKVMDSAHYAKNRAVNDFRAYALQIVPYISDQLVGEVRVHRGTGPQCSSVDVANGTPIRTYSLDEIFPLSEQTGGDTVQVRILTIRPQGLHTVCFTPDGRMVNHTTNLPIASDLSSDYGAGDAVIVVQRFTGGVAVSQRHNVILPFSGRPRFTYGDDKGSKGQGGA
;
A
#
# COMPACT_ATOMS: atom_id res chain seq x y z
N MET A 1 68.05 -28.25 -16.92
CA MET A 1 66.84 -27.78 -16.17
C MET A 1 65.68 -28.65 -16.60
N ARG A 2 65.16 -29.48 -15.70
CA ARG A 2 63.97 -30.33 -15.91
C ARG A 2 62.80 -29.62 -15.26
N VAL A 3 61.83 -29.23 -16.06
CA VAL A 3 60.56 -28.63 -15.56
C VAL A 3 59.61 -29.78 -15.28
N ASP A 4 59.38 -30.09 -14.01
CA ASP A 4 58.36 -31.06 -13.57
C ASP A 4 56.97 -30.40 -13.67
N THR A 5 56.22 -30.80 -14.69
CA THR A 5 54.80 -30.44 -14.85
C THR A 5 53.97 -31.31 -13.90
N HIS A 6 53.60 -30.77 -12.75
CA HIS A 6 52.59 -31.36 -11.88
C HIS A 6 51.21 -31.36 -12.57
N HIS A 7 50.84 -32.50 -13.13
CA HIS A 7 49.45 -32.73 -13.53
C HIS A 7 48.56 -32.85 -12.30
N THR A 8 47.87 -31.76 -11.98
CA THR A 8 46.78 -31.80 -11.03
C THR A 8 45.64 -32.62 -11.64
N ARG A 9 45.43 -33.82 -11.09
CA ARG A 9 44.27 -34.67 -11.43
C ARG A 9 43.01 -33.94 -11.00
N SER A 10 42.23 -33.41 -11.93
CA SER A 10 40.87 -32.97 -11.69
C SER A 10 40.01 -34.21 -11.42
N SER A 11 39.65 -34.45 -10.16
CA SER A 11 38.67 -35.45 -9.80
C SER A 11 37.28 -34.95 -10.25
N GLY A 12 36.69 -35.64 -11.21
CA GLY A 12 35.31 -35.39 -11.62
C GLY A 12 34.33 -35.89 -10.56
N PHE A 13 33.16 -35.24 -10.49
CA PHE A 13 32.07 -35.69 -9.62
C PHE A 13 31.56 -37.08 -10.05
N THR A 14 31.28 -37.92 -9.08
CA THR A 14 30.63 -39.19 -9.33
C THR A 14 29.14 -39.02 -9.57
N LEU A 15 28.52 -39.90 -10.36
CA LEU A 15 27.07 -39.83 -10.65
C LEU A 15 26.25 -39.98 -9.37
N ILE A 16 26.71 -40.75 -8.41
CA ILE A 16 26.05 -40.96 -7.10
C ILE A 16 26.07 -39.69 -6.24
N GLU A 17 27.17 -38.93 -6.29
CA GLU A 17 27.32 -37.68 -5.56
C GLU A 17 26.34 -36.59 -6.09
N LEU A 18 26.15 -36.55 -7.41
CA LEU A 18 25.18 -35.65 -8.03
C LEU A 18 23.74 -36.06 -7.66
N MET A 19 23.42 -37.36 -7.63
CA MET A 19 22.12 -37.84 -7.19
C MET A 19 21.84 -37.51 -5.70
N MET A 20 22.82 -37.64 -4.81
CA MET A 20 22.66 -37.23 -3.41
C MET A 20 22.37 -35.73 -3.26
N VAL A 21 23.08 -34.89 -4.01
CA VAL A 21 22.87 -33.44 -3.98
C VAL A 21 21.45 -33.07 -4.42
N ILE A 22 20.95 -33.70 -5.49
CA ILE A 22 19.59 -33.44 -5.98
C ILE A 22 18.54 -33.84 -4.92
N VAL A 23 18.71 -34.98 -4.25
CA VAL A 23 17.80 -35.44 -3.19
C VAL A 23 17.80 -34.48 -2.01
N ILE A 24 18.96 -33.99 -1.58
CA ILE A 24 19.04 -33.00 -0.50
C ILE A 24 18.37 -31.71 -0.87
N ILE A 25 18.59 -31.21 -2.10
CA ILE A 25 17.93 -29.99 -2.59
C ILE A 25 16.41 -30.16 -2.63
N MET A 26 15.89 -31.29 -3.11
CA MET A 26 14.45 -31.57 -3.13
C MET A 26 13.83 -31.52 -1.72
N ILE A 27 14.50 -32.12 -0.72
CA ILE A 27 14.03 -32.08 0.66
C ILE A 27 14.02 -30.63 1.19
N MET A 28 15.07 -29.85 0.94
CA MET A 28 15.13 -28.45 1.36
C MET A 28 14.05 -27.60 0.72
N VAL A 29 13.79 -27.76 -0.58
CA VAL A 29 12.77 -27.03 -1.32
C VAL A 29 11.36 -27.34 -0.78
N THR A 30 11.06 -28.61 -0.51
CA THR A 30 9.73 -28.99 0.02
C THR A 30 9.47 -28.40 1.40
N LEU A 31 10.47 -28.27 2.26
CA LEU A 31 10.34 -27.66 3.58
C LEU A 31 10.27 -26.13 3.53
N ALA A 32 10.92 -25.49 2.56
CA ALA A 32 10.93 -24.02 2.41
C ALA A 32 9.68 -23.48 1.73
N MET A 33 9.05 -24.24 0.83
CA MET A 33 7.95 -23.80 -0.04
C MET A 33 6.75 -23.18 0.73
N PRO A 34 6.23 -23.77 1.83
CA PRO A 34 5.08 -23.21 2.55
C PRO A 34 5.37 -21.83 3.18
N ASN A 35 6.61 -21.56 3.57
CA ASN A 35 7.00 -20.28 4.15
C ASN A 35 7.10 -19.19 3.08
N VAL A 36 7.60 -19.52 1.90
CA VAL A 36 7.67 -18.59 0.75
C VAL A 36 6.25 -18.22 0.27
N MET A 37 5.35 -19.20 0.19
CA MET A 37 3.95 -18.94 -0.21
C MET A 37 3.23 -18.00 0.76
N LYS A 38 3.45 -18.15 2.08
CA LYS A 38 2.88 -17.22 3.06
C LYS A 38 3.45 -15.81 2.94
N ALA A 39 4.75 -15.68 2.72
CA ALA A 39 5.40 -14.37 2.57
C ALA A 39 4.88 -13.61 1.34
N THR A 40 4.68 -14.29 0.21
CA THR A 40 4.16 -13.67 -1.01
C THR A 40 2.69 -13.23 -0.88
N GLN A 41 1.90 -13.88 -0.02
CA GLN A 41 0.49 -13.53 0.17
C GLN A 41 0.26 -12.15 0.80
N HIS A 42 1.23 -11.59 1.53
CA HIS A 42 1.10 -10.28 2.17
C HIS A 42 1.56 -9.10 1.29
N GLN A 43 2.39 -9.37 0.29
CA GLN A 43 2.96 -8.32 -0.59
C GLN A 43 1.92 -7.40 -1.22
N PRO A 44 0.78 -7.89 -1.71
CA PRO A 44 -0.21 -7.07 -2.39
C PRO A 44 -0.81 -5.98 -1.52
N THR A 45 -1.16 -6.31 -0.28
CA THR A 45 -1.73 -5.33 0.64
C THR A 45 -0.72 -4.25 0.99
N ILE A 46 0.56 -4.62 1.12
CA ILE A 46 1.66 -3.68 1.35
C ILE A 46 1.82 -2.75 0.14
N GLN A 47 1.81 -3.30 -1.08
CA GLN A 47 1.91 -2.49 -2.30
C GLN A 47 0.74 -1.52 -2.46
N ALA A 48 -0.49 -1.96 -2.17
CA ALA A 48 -1.67 -1.09 -2.18
C ALA A 48 -1.54 0.04 -1.15
N THR A 49 -1.11 -0.30 0.06
CA THR A 49 -0.86 0.67 1.13
C THR A 49 0.19 1.70 0.73
N GLN A 50 1.30 1.25 0.13
CA GLN A 50 2.36 2.12 -0.39
C GLN A 50 1.84 3.04 -1.51
N LYS A 51 1.04 2.53 -2.45
CA LYS A 51 0.44 3.35 -3.51
C LYS A 51 -0.45 4.46 -2.96
N VAL A 52 -1.25 4.18 -1.94
CA VAL A 52 -2.07 5.19 -1.24
C VAL A 52 -1.18 6.24 -0.58
N MET A 53 -0.12 5.80 0.12
CA MET A 53 0.84 6.71 0.75
C MET A 53 1.57 7.58 -0.28
N ASP A 54 2.04 6.99 -1.36
CA ASP A 54 2.75 7.69 -2.44
C ASP A 54 1.86 8.75 -3.10
N SER A 55 0.56 8.43 -3.25
CA SER A 55 -0.43 9.39 -3.76
C SER A 55 -0.58 10.59 -2.84
N ALA A 56 -0.62 10.36 -1.54
CA ALA A 56 -0.73 11.43 -0.54
C ALA A 56 0.57 12.26 -0.49
N HIS A 57 1.74 11.62 -0.53
CA HIS A 57 3.02 12.31 -0.62
C HIS A 57 3.13 13.15 -1.90
N TYR A 58 2.71 12.59 -3.03
CA TYR A 58 2.69 13.30 -4.30
C TYR A 58 1.81 14.54 -4.22
N ALA A 59 0.56 14.40 -3.75
CA ALA A 59 -0.36 15.52 -3.63
C ALA A 59 0.19 16.62 -2.70
N LYS A 60 0.72 16.23 -1.55
CA LYS A 60 1.32 17.15 -0.58
C LYS A 60 2.54 17.89 -1.14
N ASN A 61 3.48 17.17 -1.74
CA ASN A 61 4.69 17.77 -2.30
C ASN A 61 4.36 18.71 -3.45
N ARG A 62 3.37 18.35 -4.29
CA ARG A 62 2.89 19.22 -5.36
C ARG A 62 2.21 20.46 -4.81
N ALA A 63 1.41 20.34 -3.75
CA ALA A 63 0.77 21.50 -3.14
C ALA A 63 1.80 22.55 -2.69
N VAL A 64 2.86 22.10 -2.03
CA VAL A 64 3.95 22.99 -1.58
C VAL A 64 4.75 23.57 -2.74
N ASN A 65 5.12 22.75 -3.73
CA ASN A 65 5.99 23.18 -4.82
C ASN A 65 5.28 24.08 -5.84
N ASP A 66 4.02 23.80 -6.14
CA ASP A 66 3.27 24.55 -7.15
C ASP A 66 2.53 25.76 -6.54
N PHE A 67 2.58 25.95 -5.21
CA PHE A 67 1.82 26.95 -4.45
C PHE A 67 0.30 26.92 -4.76
N ARG A 68 -0.24 25.71 -4.91
CA ARG A 68 -1.65 25.46 -5.22
C ARG A 68 -2.20 24.35 -4.33
N ALA A 69 -3.50 24.38 -4.10
CA ALA A 69 -4.16 23.29 -3.41
C ALA A 69 -4.23 22.03 -4.28
N TYR A 70 -4.06 20.87 -3.64
CA TYR A 70 -4.23 19.57 -4.25
C TYR A 70 -5.17 18.72 -3.41
N ALA A 71 -6.18 18.13 -4.04
CA ALA A 71 -7.10 17.24 -3.35
C ALA A 71 -6.78 15.78 -3.68
N LEU A 72 -6.82 14.94 -2.65
CA LEU A 72 -6.78 13.51 -2.72
C LEU A 72 -8.19 12.98 -2.50
N GLN A 73 -8.84 12.56 -3.57
CA GLN A 73 -10.13 11.89 -3.53
C GLN A 73 -9.91 10.40 -3.40
N ILE A 74 -10.60 9.79 -2.47
CA ILE A 74 -10.52 8.36 -2.20
C ILE A 74 -11.88 7.77 -2.48
N VAL A 75 -11.91 6.86 -3.44
CA VAL A 75 -13.09 6.11 -3.83
C VAL A 75 -12.99 4.73 -3.18
N PRO A 76 -13.80 4.42 -2.15
CA PRO A 76 -13.77 3.13 -1.50
C PRO A 76 -14.32 2.03 -2.42
N TYR A 77 -14.15 0.79 -2.00
CA TYR A 77 -14.78 -0.35 -2.65
C TYR A 77 -16.31 -0.18 -2.73
N ILE A 78 -16.86 -0.33 -3.92
CA ILE A 78 -18.30 -0.29 -4.17
C ILE A 78 -18.80 -1.62 -4.71
N SER A 79 -18.04 -2.26 -5.59
CA SER A 79 -18.38 -3.51 -6.24
C SER A 79 -17.13 -4.24 -6.73
N ASP A 80 -17.28 -5.46 -7.21
CA ASP A 80 -16.15 -6.23 -7.75
C ASP A 80 -15.50 -5.57 -8.98
N GLN A 81 -16.18 -4.62 -9.61
CA GLN A 81 -15.62 -3.82 -10.71
C GLN A 81 -14.86 -2.58 -10.25
N LEU A 82 -15.01 -2.18 -8.97
CA LEU A 82 -14.35 -1.02 -8.39
C LEU A 82 -13.86 -1.36 -6.99
N VAL A 83 -12.66 -1.90 -6.90
CA VAL A 83 -12.04 -2.32 -5.63
C VAL A 83 -11.47 -1.17 -4.81
N GLY A 84 -11.34 0.00 -5.41
CA GLY A 84 -10.91 1.24 -4.79
C GLY A 84 -9.94 2.02 -5.66
N GLU A 85 -10.10 3.33 -5.65
CA GLU A 85 -9.23 4.25 -6.39
C GLU A 85 -8.79 5.41 -5.51
N VAL A 86 -7.62 5.93 -5.81
CA VAL A 86 -7.12 7.17 -5.25
C VAL A 86 -6.86 8.14 -6.40
N ARG A 87 -7.57 9.26 -6.41
CA ARG A 87 -7.50 10.27 -7.46
C ARG A 87 -6.89 11.55 -6.91
N VAL A 88 -5.93 12.12 -7.64
CA VAL A 88 -5.31 13.39 -7.29
C VAL A 88 -5.83 14.48 -8.21
N HIS A 89 -6.43 15.51 -7.64
CA HIS A 89 -6.94 16.67 -8.36
C HIS A 89 -6.09 17.90 -8.04
N ARG A 90 -5.92 18.79 -9.02
CA ARG A 90 -5.17 20.03 -8.88
C ARG A 90 -6.12 21.21 -8.82
N GLY A 91 -5.90 22.10 -7.87
CA GLY A 91 -6.63 23.37 -7.79
C GLY A 91 -6.06 24.45 -8.72
N THR A 92 -6.90 25.41 -9.04
CA THR A 92 -6.51 26.61 -9.80
C THR A 92 -5.81 27.65 -8.92
N GLY A 93 -5.98 27.55 -7.59
CA GLY A 93 -5.43 28.47 -6.60
C GLY A 93 -4.93 27.75 -5.32
N PRO A 94 -4.52 28.53 -4.31
CA PRO A 94 -3.95 28.02 -3.07
C PRO A 94 -4.98 27.46 -2.09
N GLN A 95 -6.26 27.73 -2.30
CA GLN A 95 -7.35 27.31 -1.41
C GLN A 95 -7.98 26.00 -1.89
N CYS A 96 -8.41 25.16 -0.97
CA CYS A 96 -9.04 23.88 -1.28
C CYS A 96 -10.35 24.00 -2.06
N SER A 97 -11.09 25.10 -1.88
CA SER A 97 -12.27 25.44 -2.68
C SER A 97 -11.97 25.65 -4.17
N SER A 98 -10.71 25.87 -4.54
CA SER A 98 -10.28 26.00 -5.95
C SER A 98 -10.11 24.65 -6.66
N VAL A 99 -10.23 23.54 -5.95
CA VAL A 99 -10.11 22.19 -6.50
C VAL A 99 -11.49 21.66 -6.84
N ASP A 100 -11.79 21.49 -8.13
CA ASP A 100 -13.03 20.84 -8.57
C ASP A 100 -12.85 19.33 -8.58
N VAL A 101 -13.35 18.65 -7.55
CA VAL A 101 -13.28 17.20 -7.42
C VAL A 101 -14.43 16.51 -8.14
N ALA A 102 -15.58 17.20 -8.28
CA ALA A 102 -16.79 16.64 -8.85
C ALA A 102 -16.73 16.54 -10.39
N ASN A 103 -16.28 17.63 -11.04
CA ASN A 103 -16.24 17.72 -12.50
C ASN A 103 -14.82 17.83 -13.05
N GLY A 104 -13.83 18.05 -12.19
CA GLY A 104 -12.45 18.21 -12.58
C GLY A 104 -11.81 16.88 -12.97
N THR A 105 -11.03 16.89 -14.04
CA THR A 105 -10.24 15.71 -14.44
C THR A 105 -9.12 15.49 -13.42
N PRO A 106 -8.98 14.29 -12.85
CA PRO A 106 -7.86 14.01 -11.99
C PRO A 106 -6.55 14.05 -12.79
N ILE A 107 -5.53 14.68 -12.24
CA ILE A 107 -4.19 14.70 -12.86
C ILE A 107 -3.48 13.36 -12.72
N ARG A 108 -3.91 12.56 -11.76
CA ARG A 108 -3.38 11.22 -11.52
C ARG A 108 -4.44 10.34 -10.85
N THR A 109 -4.56 9.13 -11.35
CA THR A 109 -5.43 8.09 -10.78
C THR A 109 -4.59 6.87 -10.48
N TYR A 110 -4.77 6.33 -9.30
CA TYR A 110 -4.18 5.05 -8.88
C TYR A 110 -5.32 4.09 -8.61
N SER A 111 -5.52 3.14 -9.51
CA SER A 111 -6.45 2.04 -9.27
C SER A 111 -5.77 0.91 -8.52
N LEU A 112 -6.44 0.33 -7.55
CA LEU A 112 -5.97 -0.88 -6.88
C LEU A 112 -6.13 -2.13 -7.77
N ASP A 113 -6.96 -2.07 -8.82
CA ASP A 113 -7.12 -3.13 -9.82
C ASP A 113 -5.84 -3.39 -10.61
N GLU A 114 -5.00 -2.36 -10.81
CA GLU A 114 -3.72 -2.51 -11.48
C GLU A 114 -2.70 -3.34 -10.69
N ILE A 115 -2.85 -3.40 -9.36
CA ILE A 115 -1.96 -4.17 -8.48
C ILE A 115 -2.35 -5.64 -8.51
N PHE A 116 -3.65 -5.90 -8.68
CA PHE A 116 -4.25 -7.23 -8.81
C PHE A 116 -5.26 -7.20 -9.94
N PRO A 117 -4.84 -7.51 -11.16
CA PRO A 117 -5.82 -7.75 -12.21
C PRO A 117 -6.75 -8.87 -11.74
N LEU A 118 -8.05 -8.63 -11.81
CA LEU A 118 -9.12 -9.57 -11.47
C LEU A 118 -8.99 -10.94 -12.18
N SER A 119 -8.03 -11.04 -13.11
CA SER A 119 -7.74 -12.23 -13.92
C SER A 119 -6.80 -13.25 -13.26
N GLU A 120 -6.11 -12.93 -12.18
CA GLU A 120 -5.29 -13.91 -11.45
C GLU A 120 -6.16 -14.73 -10.49
N GLN A 121 -7.13 -15.44 -11.06
CA GLN A 121 -7.91 -16.46 -10.37
C GLN A 121 -7.06 -17.72 -10.20
N THR A 122 -6.43 -17.85 -9.07
CA THR A 122 -5.82 -19.14 -8.69
C THR A 122 -6.84 -19.92 -7.88
N GLY A 123 -7.46 -20.93 -8.49
CA GLY A 123 -8.30 -21.88 -7.77
C GLY A 123 -9.74 -21.44 -7.46
N GLY A 124 -10.34 -20.55 -8.24
CA GLY A 124 -11.77 -20.19 -8.11
C GLY A 124 -12.07 -19.07 -7.11
N ASP A 125 -11.11 -18.66 -6.28
CA ASP A 125 -11.29 -17.58 -5.33
C ASP A 125 -10.67 -16.28 -5.86
N THR A 126 -11.50 -15.25 -6.02
CA THR A 126 -11.02 -13.91 -6.38
C THR A 126 -10.29 -13.28 -5.21
N VAL A 127 -9.02 -12.92 -5.43
CA VAL A 127 -8.23 -12.17 -4.45
C VAL A 127 -8.34 -10.67 -4.78
N GLN A 128 -8.74 -9.87 -3.82
CA GLN A 128 -8.93 -8.42 -3.98
C GLN A 128 -8.32 -7.67 -2.81
N VAL A 129 -7.66 -6.54 -3.09
CA VAL A 129 -7.28 -5.57 -2.06
C VAL A 129 -8.25 -4.40 -2.16
N ARG A 130 -8.99 -4.14 -1.09
CA ARG A 130 -10.07 -3.15 -1.07
C ARG A 130 -9.72 -1.99 -0.15
N ILE A 131 -10.08 -0.78 -0.57
CA ILE A 131 -10.20 0.36 0.34
C ILE A 131 -11.56 0.25 1.01
N LEU A 132 -11.58 0.00 2.32
CA LEU A 132 -12.84 -0.24 3.05
C LEU A 132 -13.53 1.05 3.44
N THR A 133 -12.77 1.97 4.03
CA THR A 133 -13.33 3.19 4.60
C THR A 133 -12.25 4.24 4.79
N ILE A 134 -12.68 5.46 4.92
CA ILE A 134 -11.89 6.59 5.35
C ILE A 134 -12.52 7.11 6.64
N ARG A 135 -11.67 7.49 7.57
CA ARG A 135 -12.12 8.10 8.80
C ARG A 135 -11.63 9.54 8.90
N PRO A 136 -12.43 10.44 9.42
CA PRO A 136 -13.82 10.26 9.88
C PRO A 136 -14.76 9.80 8.78
N GLN A 137 -15.82 9.12 9.20
CA GLN A 137 -16.82 8.57 8.27
C GLN A 137 -17.45 9.68 7.43
N GLY A 138 -17.62 9.44 6.13
CA GLY A 138 -18.13 10.44 5.19
C GLY A 138 -17.06 11.37 4.60
N LEU A 139 -15.81 11.26 5.04
CA LEU A 139 -14.70 11.97 4.42
C LEU A 139 -14.24 11.18 3.18
N HIS A 140 -14.54 11.71 2.01
CA HIS A 140 -14.08 11.09 0.74
C HIS A 140 -12.93 11.85 0.09
N THR A 141 -12.67 13.07 0.54
CA THR A 141 -11.66 13.94 -0.06
C THR A 141 -10.91 14.72 1.01
N VAL A 142 -9.61 14.62 0.98
CA VAL A 142 -8.70 15.44 1.78
C VAL A 142 -7.97 16.41 0.86
N CYS A 143 -7.65 17.59 1.36
CA CYS A 143 -6.96 18.61 0.60
C CYS A 143 -5.64 18.99 1.27
N PHE A 144 -4.60 19.13 0.47
CA PHE A 144 -3.30 19.63 0.88
C PHE A 144 -3.15 21.08 0.41
N THR A 145 -2.87 21.95 1.35
CA THR A 145 -2.64 23.39 1.11
C THR A 145 -1.16 23.66 0.86
N PRO A 146 -0.79 24.80 0.25
CA PRO A 146 0.60 25.15 -0.06
C PRO A 146 1.53 25.20 1.15
N ASP A 147 1.01 25.43 2.36
CA ASP A 147 1.75 25.38 3.62
C ASP A 147 1.98 23.95 4.14
N GLY A 148 1.58 22.95 3.34
CA GLY A 148 1.81 21.53 3.64
C GLY A 148 0.85 20.92 4.66
N ARG A 149 -0.20 21.65 5.06
CA ARG A 149 -1.26 21.13 5.95
C ARG A 149 -2.28 20.33 5.16
N MET A 150 -2.88 19.35 5.82
CA MET A 150 -4.02 18.59 5.30
C MET A 150 -5.30 19.10 5.97
N VAL A 151 -6.30 19.42 5.17
CA VAL A 151 -7.58 19.92 5.64
C VAL A 151 -8.73 19.18 4.95
N ASN A 152 -9.91 19.30 5.51
CA ASN A 152 -11.13 18.84 4.86
C ASN A 152 -11.37 19.69 3.60
N HIS A 153 -11.57 19.04 2.47
CA HIS A 153 -11.76 19.71 1.18
C HIS A 153 -12.97 20.68 1.19
N THR A 154 -14.07 20.30 1.85
CA THR A 154 -15.32 21.07 1.82
C THR A 154 -15.30 22.24 2.79
N THR A 155 -14.79 22.02 4.01
CA THR A 155 -14.84 23.05 5.07
C THR A 155 -13.59 23.91 5.14
N ASN A 156 -12.51 23.48 4.50
CA ASN A 156 -11.17 24.09 4.58
C ASN A 156 -10.62 24.22 6.02
N LEU A 157 -11.17 23.42 6.92
CA LEU A 157 -10.77 23.33 8.33
C LEU A 157 -9.99 22.05 8.59
N PRO A 158 -9.25 21.98 9.70
CA PRO A 158 -8.70 20.70 10.18
C PRO A 158 -9.80 19.65 10.25
N ILE A 159 -9.48 18.42 9.89
CA ILE A 159 -10.44 17.31 9.91
C ILE A 159 -10.84 17.07 11.36
N ALA A 160 -12.14 17.23 11.65
CA ALA A 160 -12.67 16.91 12.96
C ALA A 160 -12.53 15.40 13.17
N SER A 161 -11.73 14.97 14.14
CA SER A 161 -11.55 13.56 14.42
C SER A 161 -12.67 13.06 15.31
N ASP A 162 -13.51 12.19 14.79
CA ASP A 162 -14.34 11.28 15.61
C ASP A 162 -13.48 10.14 16.19
N LEU A 163 -12.18 10.17 15.89
CA LEU A 163 -11.24 9.15 16.26
C LEU A 163 -10.87 9.38 17.73
N SER A 164 -11.37 8.49 18.58
CA SER A 164 -10.90 8.37 19.96
C SER A 164 -9.36 8.34 19.96
N SER A 165 -8.77 8.99 20.90
CA SER A 165 -7.40 9.12 21.39
C SER A 165 -6.21 8.44 20.67
N ASP A 166 -6.42 7.53 19.74
CA ASP A 166 -5.36 6.73 19.09
C ASP A 166 -4.70 7.40 17.88
N TYR A 167 -5.40 8.35 17.26
CA TYR A 167 -4.92 9.14 16.13
C TYR A 167 -5.00 10.62 16.50
N GLY A 168 -4.06 11.42 16.06
CA GLY A 168 -4.01 12.85 16.36
C GLY A 168 -5.26 13.59 15.88
N ALA A 169 -5.65 14.64 16.57
CA ALA A 169 -6.71 15.52 16.11
C ALA A 169 -6.35 16.10 14.74
N GLY A 170 -7.26 15.98 13.78
CA GLY A 170 -7.07 16.43 12.39
C GLY A 170 -6.49 15.37 11.45
N ASP A 171 -6.20 14.16 11.93
CA ASP A 171 -5.70 13.07 11.09
C ASP A 171 -6.85 12.41 10.30
N ALA A 172 -6.57 11.94 9.09
CA ALA A 172 -7.45 11.05 8.33
C ALA A 172 -6.83 9.65 8.26
N VAL A 173 -7.66 8.63 8.31
CA VAL A 173 -7.22 7.24 8.26
C VAL A 173 -7.91 6.52 7.10
N ILE A 174 -7.12 5.92 6.22
CA ILE A 174 -7.59 5.09 5.10
C ILE A 174 -7.33 3.64 5.46
N VAL A 175 -8.38 2.83 5.46
CA VAL A 175 -8.29 1.41 5.81
C VAL A 175 -8.23 0.58 4.54
N VAL A 176 -7.15 -0.19 4.40
CA VAL A 176 -6.91 -1.10 3.27
C VAL A 176 -6.86 -2.54 3.80
N GLN A 177 -7.58 -3.46 3.16
CA GLN A 177 -7.62 -4.86 3.56
C GLN A 177 -7.74 -5.79 2.36
N ARG A 178 -7.17 -6.99 2.48
CA ARG A 178 -7.26 -8.05 1.48
C ARG A 178 -8.44 -8.97 1.76
N PHE A 179 -9.12 -9.35 0.69
CA PHE A 179 -10.24 -10.28 0.68
C PHE A 179 -9.93 -11.45 -0.27
N THR A 180 -10.45 -12.62 0.05
CA THR A 180 -10.43 -13.80 -0.82
C THR A 180 -11.83 -14.40 -0.78
N GLY A 181 -12.47 -14.59 -1.93
CA GLY A 181 -13.86 -15.07 -2.00
C GLY A 181 -14.85 -14.19 -1.21
N GLY A 182 -14.60 -12.88 -1.09
CA GLY A 182 -15.42 -11.96 -0.31
C GLY A 182 -15.13 -11.95 1.20
N VAL A 183 -14.26 -12.83 1.70
CA VAL A 183 -13.91 -12.93 3.11
C VAL A 183 -12.59 -12.19 3.38
N ALA A 184 -12.53 -11.42 4.47
CA ALA A 184 -11.30 -10.74 4.89
C ALA A 184 -10.26 -11.76 5.37
N VAL A 185 -9.09 -11.78 4.73
CA VAL A 185 -8.04 -12.79 5.00
C VAL A 185 -6.73 -12.21 5.54
N SER A 186 -6.63 -10.89 5.64
CA SER A 186 -5.45 -10.23 6.18
C SER A 186 -5.80 -9.25 7.29
N GLN A 187 -4.78 -8.88 8.06
CA GLN A 187 -4.89 -7.74 8.98
C GLN A 187 -5.20 -6.47 8.19
N ARG A 188 -5.90 -5.55 8.82
CA ARG A 188 -6.15 -4.22 8.29
C ARG A 188 -4.85 -3.42 8.26
N HIS A 189 -4.66 -2.69 7.20
CA HIS A 189 -3.58 -1.72 7.04
C HIS A 189 -4.21 -0.32 7.10
N ASN A 190 -3.81 0.45 8.09
CA ASN A 190 -4.32 1.81 8.30
C ASN A 190 -3.27 2.80 7.80
N VAL A 191 -3.58 3.50 6.72
CA VAL A 191 -2.79 4.64 6.23
C VAL A 191 -3.26 5.88 6.95
N ILE A 192 -2.39 6.44 7.78
CA ILE A 192 -2.66 7.64 8.57
C ILE A 192 -2.11 8.84 7.80
N LEU A 193 -3.00 9.76 7.48
CA LEU A 193 -2.68 11.06 6.88
C LEU A 193 -2.77 12.11 7.99
N PRO A 194 -1.65 12.54 8.59
CA PRO A 194 -1.68 13.51 9.67
C PRO A 194 -1.97 14.91 9.14
N PHE A 195 -2.62 15.73 9.98
CA PHE A 195 -2.86 17.16 9.69
C PHE A 195 -1.56 17.88 9.30
N SER A 196 -0.50 17.60 10.04
CA SER A 196 0.85 18.05 9.73
C SER A 196 1.80 16.86 9.84
N GLY A 197 2.82 16.82 9.01
CA GLY A 197 3.79 15.73 9.04
C GLY A 197 3.73 14.82 7.81
N ARG A 198 4.33 13.63 7.93
CA ARG A 198 4.40 12.65 6.83
C ARG A 198 3.34 11.57 6.99
N PRO A 199 2.71 11.16 5.90
CA PRO A 199 1.88 9.96 5.90
C PRO A 199 2.64 8.76 6.49
N ARG A 200 1.93 7.95 7.26
CA ARG A 200 2.46 6.74 7.90
C ARG A 200 1.43 5.62 7.83
N PHE A 201 1.85 4.40 8.04
CA PHE A 201 0.93 3.28 8.12
C PHE A 201 1.12 2.48 9.41
N THR A 202 0.04 1.83 9.84
CA THR A 202 0.04 0.92 10.99
C THR A 202 -0.75 -0.34 10.65
N TYR A 203 -0.45 -1.42 11.37
CA TYR A 203 -1.17 -2.68 11.25
C TYR A 203 -2.10 -2.86 12.45
N GLY A 204 -3.24 -3.50 12.24
CA GLY A 204 -4.12 -3.94 13.32
C GLY A 204 -5.55 -3.44 13.20
N ASP A 205 -6.41 -4.00 14.04
CA ASP A 205 -7.76 -3.51 14.23
C ASP A 205 -7.72 -2.17 14.98
N ASP A 206 -8.75 -1.35 14.79
CA ASP A 206 -8.91 0.01 15.34
C ASP A 206 -8.87 0.13 16.89
N LYS A 207 -8.70 -0.97 17.57
CA LYS A 207 -8.49 -0.99 19.03
C LYS A 207 -7.00 -0.88 19.29
N GLY A 208 -6.54 0.36 19.43
CA GLY A 208 -5.25 0.80 19.92
C GLY A 208 -4.26 -0.24 20.42
N SER A 209 -3.76 -1.09 19.51
CA SER A 209 -2.57 -1.85 19.80
C SER A 209 -1.39 -0.88 19.71
N LYS A 210 -0.92 -0.44 20.84
CA LYS A 210 0.37 0.22 21.02
C LYS A 210 1.49 -0.75 20.57
N GLY A 211 1.56 -1.01 19.27
CA GLY A 211 2.69 -1.64 18.64
C GLY A 211 3.78 -0.59 18.49
N GLN A 212 4.64 -0.51 19.44
CA GLN A 212 5.95 0.13 19.33
C GLN A 212 6.67 -0.49 18.13
N GLY A 213 6.59 0.18 16.98
CA GLY A 213 7.52 0.00 15.89
C GLY A 213 8.72 0.87 16.18
N GLY A 214 9.70 0.32 16.88
CA GLY A 214 11.00 0.96 17.09
C GLY A 214 11.77 1.07 15.77
N ALA A 215 12.48 2.18 15.69
CA ALA A 215 13.71 2.56 14.97
C ALA A 215 13.93 1.99 13.57
#